data_94df07222b248a769ef4bf4e58435889
#
_entry.id   94df07222b248a769ef4bf4e58435889
#
_cell.length_a   1.000
_cell.length_b   1.000
_cell.length_c   1.000
_cell.angle_alpha   90.00
_cell.angle_beta   90.00
_cell.angle_gamma   90.00
#
_symmetry.space_group_name_H-M   'P 1'
#
loop_
_entity.id
_entity.type
_entity.pdbx_description
1 polymer ?
#
loop_
_entity_poly.entity_id
_entity_poly.type
_entity_poly.pdbx_seq_one_letter_code
_entity_poly.pdbx_strand_id
1 'polypeptide(L)'
;MKVNDMNDDKVIKIGVIGATGYTGIELLRLLASHPNAQVKVITSREHTGIRVDSLFPALRGFYDHHFVEPNSEHLYECDVVFFATPPGVAQEAIPNILNKGIKVIDLSADFRIRDAALWEKWYGKTHICPELLKQSVYGLPEINRQHIKNA
;
A
#
# COMPACT_ATOMS: atom_id res chain seq x y z
N MET A 1 12.79 -15.07 -32.17
CA MET A 1 12.48 -15.52 -30.78
C MET A 1 11.39 -14.61 -30.28
N LYS A 2 10.15 -15.07 -30.28
CA LYS A 2 8.97 -14.27 -29.90
C LYS A 2 8.99 -14.08 -28.40
N VAL A 3 9.04 -12.86 -27.93
CA VAL A 3 8.75 -12.49 -26.55
C VAL A 3 7.24 -12.62 -26.43
N ASN A 4 6.78 -13.68 -25.78
CA ASN A 4 5.36 -13.97 -25.57
C ASN A 4 4.79 -13.08 -24.48
N ASP A 5 3.73 -12.39 -24.87
CA ASP A 5 2.49 -12.11 -24.15
C ASP A 5 2.61 -11.92 -22.61
N MET A 6 3.00 -10.72 -22.24
CA MET A 6 2.41 -10.15 -21.03
C MET A 6 1.00 -9.70 -21.42
N ASN A 7 0.03 -10.13 -20.63
CA ASN A 7 -1.38 -9.78 -20.72
C ASN A 7 -1.49 -8.26 -20.43
N ASP A 8 -1.39 -7.45 -21.48
CA ASP A 8 -1.06 -6.01 -21.43
C ASP A 8 -2.26 -5.12 -21.09
N ASP A 9 -3.43 -5.71 -20.82
CA ASP A 9 -4.68 -4.94 -20.72
C ASP A 9 -5.32 -4.89 -19.32
N LYS A 10 -4.75 -5.52 -18.31
CA LYS A 10 -5.36 -5.49 -16.97
C LYS A 10 -4.91 -4.29 -16.16
N VAL A 11 -5.78 -3.28 -16.06
CA VAL A 11 -5.59 -2.17 -15.14
C VAL A 11 -5.77 -2.64 -13.69
N ILE A 12 -4.77 -2.44 -12.87
CA ILE A 12 -4.75 -2.82 -11.45
C ILE A 12 -5.36 -1.68 -10.63
N LYS A 13 -6.41 -1.98 -9.87
CA LYS A 13 -7.06 -1.04 -8.96
C LYS A 13 -6.26 -0.93 -7.66
N ILE A 14 -5.92 0.29 -7.28
CA ILE A 14 -5.02 0.57 -6.16
C ILE A 14 -5.74 1.39 -5.09
N GLY A 15 -5.58 0.96 -3.84
CA GLY A 15 -5.87 1.76 -2.65
C GLY A 15 -4.58 2.26 -2.00
N VAL A 16 -4.60 3.48 -1.48
CA VAL A 16 -3.46 4.07 -0.74
C VAL A 16 -3.91 4.54 0.63
N ILE A 17 -3.38 3.91 1.68
CA ILE A 17 -3.64 4.27 3.07
C ILE A 17 -2.49 5.11 3.60
N GLY A 18 -2.80 6.28 4.21
CA GLY A 18 -1.80 7.20 4.72
C GLY A 18 -1.17 8.09 3.65
N ALA A 19 -1.97 8.49 2.67
CA ALA A 19 -1.51 9.17 1.45
C ALA A 19 -0.98 10.61 1.68
N THR A 20 -1.18 11.20 2.84
CA THR A 20 -0.80 12.60 3.12
C THR A 20 0.64 12.78 3.62
N GLY A 21 1.32 11.68 3.98
CA GLY A 21 2.75 11.70 4.29
C GLY A 21 3.64 11.77 3.03
N TYR A 22 4.93 12.09 3.20
CA TYR A 22 5.89 12.17 2.10
C TYR A 22 5.92 10.92 1.22
N THR A 23 5.91 9.74 1.84
CA THR A 23 5.90 8.46 1.12
C THR A 23 4.61 8.29 0.31
N GLY A 24 3.46 8.64 0.88
CA GLY A 24 2.18 8.53 0.21
C GLY A 24 2.04 9.48 -0.97
N ILE A 25 2.46 10.73 -0.82
CA ILE A 25 2.45 11.73 -1.91
C ILE A 25 3.36 11.29 -3.05
N GLU A 26 4.57 10.82 -2.75
CA GLU A 26 5.49 10.34 -3.78
C GLU A 26 4.97 9.10 -4.48
N LEU A 27 4.34 8.17 -3.75
CA LEU A 27 3.66 7.04 -4.35
C LEU A 27 2.55 7.48 -5.31
N LEU A 28 1.68 8.41 -4.92
CA LEU A 28 0.64 8.96 -5.80
C LEU A 28 1.23 9.58 -7.05
N ARG A 29 2.34 10.33 -6.91
CA ARG A 29 3.04 10.92 -8.06
C ARG A 29 3.55 9.86 -9.04
N LEU A 30 4.11 8.77 -8.54
CA LEU A 30 4.59 7.67 -9.37
C LEU A 30 3.43 6.91 -10.04
N LEU A 31 2.35 6.67 -9.32
CA LEU A 31 1.17 5.97 -9.82
C LEU A 31 0.40 6.79 -10.86
N ALA A 32 0.45 8.12 -10.79
CA ALA A 32 -0.24 9.01 -11.72
C ALA A 32 0.14 8.79 -13.20
N SER A 33 1.38 8.35 -13.46
CA SER A 33 1.88 8.07 -14.80
C SER A 33 2.07 6.58 -15.09
N HIS A 34 1.66 5.69 -14.19
CA HIS A 34 1.84 4.26 -14.36
C HIS A 34 0.78 3.68 -15.32
N PRO A 35 1.16 3.04 -16.43
CA PRO A 35 0.23 2.67 -17.50
C PRO A 35 -0.83 1.64 -17.07
N ASN A 36 -0.49 0.74 -16.15
CA ASN A 36 -1.36 -0.37 -15.74
C ASN A 36 -1.91 -0.19 -14.31
N ALA A 37 -1.83 1.01 -13.73
CA ALA A 37 -2.31 1.28 -12.38
C ALA A 37 -3.39 2.35 -12.38
N GLN A 38 -4.48 2.09 -11.66
CA GLN A 38 -5.54 3.06 -11.42
C GLN A 38 -5.77 3.21 -9.92
N VAL A 39 -5.41 4.35 -9.38
CA VAL A 39 -5.74 4.65 -7.97
C VAL A 39 -7.25 4.87 -7.87
N LYS A 40 -7.90 4.10 -7.01
CA LYS A 40 -9.34 4.13 -6.75
C LYS A 40 -9.68 4.78 -5.42
N VAL A 41 -8.86 4.50 -4.40
CA VAL A 41 -9.12 4.91 -3.03
C VAL A 41 -7.88 5.56 -2.46
N ILE A 42 -8.05 6.75 -1.92
CA ILE A 42 -6.98 7.51 -1.27
C ILE A 42 -7.48 7.89 0.11
N THR A 43 -6.79 7.43 1.16
CA THR A 43 -7.27 7.68 2.51
C THR A 43 -6.41 8.67 3.27
N SER A 44 -7.07 9.42 4.15
CA SER A 44 -6.44 10.24 5.17
C SER A 44 -7.39 10.37 6.37
N ARG A 45 -6.85 10.25 7.57
CA ARG A 45 -7.64 10.46 8.80
C ARG A 45 -7.98 11.93 9.00
N GLU A 46 -7.02 12.81 8.73
CA GLU A 46 -7.14 14.25 9.03
C GLU A 46 -7.81 15.06 7.92
N HIS A 47 -7.82 14.53 6.68
CA HIS A 47 -8.25 15.27 5.50
C HIS A 47 -9.43 14.62 4.77
N THR A 48 -10.18 13.74 5.46
CA THR A 48 -11.39 13.11 4.91
C THR A 48 -12.35 14.17 4.34
N GLY A 49 -12.85 13.94 3.13
CA GLY A 49 -13.74 14.84 2.40
C GLY A 49 -13.03 15.97 1.63
N ILE A 50 -11.72 16.17 1.83
CA ILE A 50 -10.95 17.17 1.08
C ILE A 50 -10.50 16.55 -0.25
N ARG A 51 -10.52 17.33 -1.33
CA ARG A 51 -9.98 16.91 -2.62
C ARG A 51 -8.46 16.77 -2.57
N VAL A 52 -7.96 15.71 -3.18
CA VAL A 52 -6.51 15.40 -3.22
C VAL A 52 -5.72 16.51 -3.92
N ASP A 53 -6.23 17.01 -5.05
CA ASP A 53 -5.57 18.07 -5.83
C ASP A 53 -5.66 19.46 -5.18
N SER A 54 -6.56 19.66 -4.22
CA SER A 54 -6.64 20.88 -3.42
C SER A 54 -5.54 20.90 -2.35
N LEU A 55 -5.27 19.74 -1.72
CA LEU A 55 -4.21 19.60 -0.74
C LEU A 55 -2.84 19.51 -1.40
N PHE A 56 -2.76 18.84 -2.55
CA PHE A 56 -1.53 18.62 -3.32
C PHE A 56 -1.66 19.13 -4.75
N PRO A 57 -1.42 20.44 -5.00
CA PRO A 57 -1.58 21.04 -6.33
C PRO A 57 -0.74 20.37 -7.45
N ALA A 58 0.39 19.73 -7.08
CA ALA A 58 1.22 18.99 -8.01
C ALA A 58 0.54 17.73 -8.60
N LEU A 59 -0.55 17.27 -7.97
CA LEU A 59 -1.36 16.12 -8.43
C LEU A 59 -2.61 16.55 -9.22
N ARG A 60 -2.75 17.84 -9.51
CA ARG A 60 -3.88 18.38 -10.29
C ARG A 60 -3.91 17.79 -11.70
N GLY A 61 -5.10 17.37 -12.12
CA GLY A 61 -5.30 16.72 -13.42
C GLY A 61 -5.03 15.20 -13.42
N PHE A 62 -4.46 14.67 -12.34
CA PHE A 62 -4.29 13.22 -12.16
C PHE A 62 -5.34 12.63 -11.22
N TYR A 63 -5.66 13.34 -10.14
CA TYR A 63 -6.58 12.87 -9.10
C TYR A 63 -7.61 13.96 -8.76
N ASP A 64 -8.86 13.70 -9.10
CA ASP A 64 -10.04 14.48 -8.69
C ASP A 64 -10.75 13.84 -7.47
N HIS A 65 -10.13 12.82 -6.87
CA HIS A 65 -10.62 12.08 -5.72
C HIS A 65 -10.71 12.96 -4.48
N HIS A 66 -11.61 12.59 -3.58
CA HIS A 66 -11.61 13.07 -2.20
C HIS A 66 -10.96 12.04 -1.30
N PHE A 67 -10.25 12.50 -0.27
CA PHE A 67 -9.78 11.59 0.77
C PHE A 67 -10.97 10.95 1.49
N VAL A 68 -10.88 9.65 1.73
CA VAL A 68 -11.83 8.90 2.54
C VAL A 68 -11.19 8.41 3.83
N GLU A 69 -11.99 7.89 4.77
CA GLU A 69 -11.51 7.31 6.02
C GLU A 69 -10.60 6.09 5.76
N PRO A 70 -9.58 5.85 6.63
CA PRO A 70 -8.67 4.72 6.48
C PRO A 70 -9.32 3.33 6.53
N ASN A 71 -10.52 3.21 7.10
CA ASN A 71 -11.31 1.99 7.20
C ASN A 71 -12.43 1.90 6.15
N SER A 72 -12.35 2.70 5.10
CA SER A 72 -13.37 2.72 4.02
C SER A 72 -13.51 1.35 3.37
N GLU A 73 -14.75 0.89 3.22
CA GLU A 73 -15.08 -0.38 2.53
C GLU A 73 -14.69 -0.37 1.05
N HIS A 74 -14.55 0.79 0.43
CA HIS A 74 -14.05 0.91 -0.95
C HIS A 74 -12.65 0.33 -1.14
N LEU A 75 -11.86 0.18 -0.08
CA LEU A 75 -10.58 -0.51 -0.13
C LEU A 75 -10.73 -1.98 -0.56
N TYR A 76 -11.87 -2.60 -0.29
CA TYR A 76 -12.15 -3.99 -0.67
C TYR A 76 -12.48 -4.17 -2.16
N GLU A 77 -12.61 -3.06 -2.91
CA GLU A 77 -12.77 -3.07 -4.36
C GLU A 77 -11.44 -2.99 -5.12
N CYS A 78 -10.33 -2.88 -4.37
CA CYS A 78 -8.97 -2.77 -4.93
C CYS A 78 -8.34 -4.15 -5.14
N ASP A 79 -7.44 -4.24 -6.13
CA ASP A 79 -6.59 -5.42 -6.34
C ASP A 79 -5.36 -5.39 -5.42
N VAL A 80 -4.86 -4.19 -5.13
CA VAL A 80 -3.67 -3.94 -4.30
C VAL A 80 -3.92 -2.75 -3.37
N VAL A 81 -3.50 -2.87 -2.11
CA VAL A 81 -3.53 -1.76 -1.15
C VAL A 81 -2.12 -1.48 -0.65
N PHE A 82 -1.72 -0.22 -0.77
CA PHE A 82 -0.46 0.29 -0.21
C PHE A 82 -0.70 0.91 1.16
N PHE A 83 0.21 0.62 2.09
CA PHE A 83 0.28 1.29 3.38
C PHE A 83 1.48 2.23 3.43
N ALA A 84 1.23 3.53 3.55
CA ALA A 84 2.21 4.58 3.74
C ALA A 84 2.02 5.22 5.13
N THR A 85 1.94 4.38 6.15
CA THR A 85 1.59 4.74 7.52
C THR A 85 2.78 4.64 8.47
N PRO A 86 2.73 5.29 9.64
CA PRO A 86 3.72 5.08 10.70
C PRO A 86 3.72 3.62 11.20
N PRO A 87 4.84 3.14 11.80
CA PRO A 87 4.93 1.80 12.37
C PRO A 87 3.83 1.49 13.39
N GLY A 88 3.24 0.30 13.31
CA GLY A 88 2.19 -0.22 14.16
C GLY A 88 0.76 0.01 13.62
N VAL A 89 0.58 0.92 12.66
CA VAL A 89 -0.76 1.23 12.12
C VAL A 89 -1.22 0.18 11.09
N ALA A 90 -0.32 -0.29 10.25
CA ALA A 90 -0.66 -1.26 9.21
C ALA A 90 -1.11 -2.62 9.77
N GLN A 91 -0.57 -3.02 10.91
CA GLN A 91 -0.88 -4.29 11.57
C GLN A 91 -2.36 -4.47 11.92
N GLU A 92 -3.08 -3.37 12.18
CA GLU A 92 -4.51 -3.42 12.52
C GLU A 92 -5.39 -3.74 11.31
N ALA A 93 -5.03 -3.26 10.14
CA ALA A 93 -5.87 -3.34 8.94
C ALA A 93 -5.47 -4.47 7.97
N ILE A 94 -4.18 -4.79 7.87
CA ILE A 94 -3.65 -5.76 6.91
C ILE A 94 -4.32 -7.13 7.00
N PRO A 95 -4.57 -7.74 8.19
CA PRO A 95 -5.23 -9.04 8.26
C PRO A 95 -6.59 -9.06 7.55
N ASN A 96 -7.40 -8.01 7.72
CA ASN A 96 -8.72 -7.93 7.11
C ASN A 96 -8.65 -7.77 5.58
N ILE A 97 -7.69 -7.02 5.08
CA ILE A 97 -7.47 -6.80 3.64
C ILE A 97 -6.99 -8.11 2.98
N LEU A 98 -6.03 -8.80 3.59
CA LEU A 98 -5.55 -10.09 3.10
C LEU A 98 -6.64 -11.17 3.08
N ASN A 99 -7.52 -11.19 4.09
CA ASN A 99 -8.67 -12.12 4.14
C ASN A 99 -9.68 -11.91 3.02
N LYS A 100 -9.68 -10.75 2.36
CA LYS A 100 -10.47 -10.47 1.15
C LYS A 100 -9.74 -10.86 -0.14
N GLY A 101 -8.55 -11.45 -0.06
CA GLY A 101 -7.74 -11.84 -1.21
C GLY A 101 -7.04 -10.65 -1.90
N ILE A 102 -6.98 -9.51 -1.26
CA ILE A 102 -6.36 -8.29 -1.79
C ILE A 102 -4.87 -8.32 -1.44
N LYS A 103 -4.03 -8.01 -2.42
CA LYS A 103 -2.58 -7.90 -2.19
C LYS A 103 -2.24 -6.65 -1.39
N VAL A 104 -1.23 -6.76 -0.52
CA VAL A 104 -0.78 -5.66 0.32
C VAL A 104 0.67 -5.35 0.04
N ILE A 105 0.99 -4.06 -0.10
CA ILE A 105 2.36 -3.55 -0.11
C ILE A 105 2.50 -2.57 1.05
N ASP A 106 3.23 -3.00 2.07
CA ASP A 106 3.50 -2.17 3.23
C ASP A 106 4.82 -1.41 3.08
N LEU A 107 4.74 -0.09 3.01
CA LEU A 107 5.89 0.81 2.94
C LEU A 107 6.39 1.22 4.33
N SER A 108 5.70 0.78 5.39
CA SER A 108 6.13 0.97 6.77
C SER A 108 7.23 -0.02 7.16
N ALA A 109 7.50 -0.13 8.44
CA ALA A 109 8.47 -1.08 8.98
C ALA A 109 7.83 -2.32 9.62
N ASP A 110 6.50 -2.45 9.57
CA ASP A 110 5.76 -3.42 10.37
C ASP A 110 6.10 -4.87 10.01
N PHE A 111 6.35 -5.14 8.74
CA PHE A 111 6.66 -6.49 8.25
C PHE A 111 8.09 -6.66 7.73
N ARG A 112 8.99 -5.73 8.09
CA ARG A 112 10.39 -5.74 7.63
C ARG A 112 11.25 -6.77 8.35
N ILE A 113 11.05 -6.98 9.66
CA ILE A 113 11.81 -7.87 10.50
C ILE A 113 10.96 -9.10 10.80
N ARG A 114 11.42 -10.30 10.39
CA ARG A 114 10.66 -11.55 10.54
C ARG A 114 10.54 -12.05 11.98
N ASP A 115 11.48 -11.68 12.84
CA ASP A 115 11.45 -12.00 14.26
C ASP A 115 10.64 -10.94 15.02
N ALA A 116 9.53 -11.35 15.60
CA ALA A 116 8.62 -10.46 16.33
C ALA A 116 9.30 -9.82 17.54
N ALA A 117 10.07 -10.60 18.32
CA ALA A 117 10.73 -10.07 19.51
C ALA A 117 11.82 -9.04 19.14
N LEU A 118 12.51 -9.27 18.02
CA LEU A 118 13.47 -8.30 17.50
C LEU A 118 12.77 -7.04 16.99
N TRP A 119 11.63 -7.18 16.31
CA TRP A 119 10.82 -6.03 15.87
C TRP A 119 10.34 -5.20 17.08
N GLU A 120 9.80 -5.85 18.10
CA GLU A 120 9.33 -5.22 19.35
C GLU A 120 10.47 -4.47 20.06
N LYS A 121 11.66 -5.07 20.09
CA LYS A 121 12.84 -4.43 20.66
C LYS A 121 13.23 -3.13 19.95
N TRP A 122 13.13 -3.10 18.61
CA TRP A 122 13.51 -1.93 17.82
C TRP A 122 12.45 -0.83 17.79
N TYR A 123 11.17 -1.21 17.77
CA TYR A 123 10.06 -0.25 17.62
C TYR A 123 9.36 0.10 18.94
N GLY A 124 9.67 -0.58 20.03
CA GLY A 124 9.12 -0.29 21.37
C GLY A 124 7.62 -0.55 21.49
N LYS A 125 7.06 -1.42 20.65
CA LYS A 125 5.64 -1.77 20.60
C LYS A 125 5.49 -3.28 20.47
N THR A 126 4.36 -3.84 20.93
CA THR A 126 4.02 -5.24 20.68
C THR A 126 3.55 -5.43 19.23
N HIS A 127 4.03 -6.47 18.55
CA HIS A 127 3.57 -6.82 17.22
C HIS A 127 2.27 -7.63 17.32
N ILE A 128 1.16 -7.09 16.78
CA ILE A 128 -0.19 -7.65 17.01
C ILE A 128 -0.59 -8.75 16.01
N CYS A 129 0.18 -8.96 14.93
CA CYS A 129 -0.06 -10.04 13.96
C CYS A 129 1.26 -10.74 13.54
N PRO A 130 1.99 -11.34 14.52
CA PRO A 130 3.32 -11.91 14.27
C PRO A 130 3.31 -13.10 13.30
N GLU A 131 2.17 -13.77 13.12
CA GLU A 131 2.00 -14.87 12.15
C GLU A 131 2.21 -14.40 10.70
N LEU A 132 1.87 -13.17 10.38
CA LEU A 132 2.04 -12.60 9.03
C LEU A 132 3.52 -12.31 8.70
N LEU A 133 4.38 -12.16 9.70
CA LEU A 133 5.82 -11.95 9.47
C LEU A 133 6.47 -13.12 8.71
N LYS A 134 5.93 -14.34 8.85
CA LYS A 134 6.44 -15.53 8.15
C LYS A 134 6.07 -15.53 6.66
N GLN A 135 4.93 -14.91 6.32
CA GLN A 135 4.41 -14.84 4.95
C GLN A 135 4.94 -13.63 4.19
N SER A 136 5.33 -12.58 4.92
CA SER A 136 5.80 -11.34 4.30
C SER A 136 7.14 -11.55 3.57
N VAL A 137 7.28 -10.87 2.45
CA VAL A 137 8.52 -10.82 1.67
C VAL A 137 9.10 -9.41 1.76
N TYR A 138 10.36 -9.30 2.17
CA TYR A 138 11.05 -8.01 2.17
C TYR A 138 11.22 -7.51 0.75
N GLY A 139 10.58 -6.37 0.44
CA GLY A 139 10.46 -5.81 -0.90
C GLY A 139 11.73 -5.16 -1.43
N LEU A 140 12.86 -5.85 -1.40
CA LEU A 140 14.12 -5.44 -2.02
C LEU A 140 14.34 -6.25 -3.31
N PRO A 141 13.94 -5.74 -4.49
CA PRO A 141 13.94 -6.50 -5.74
C PRO A 141 15.33 -6.97 -6.17
N GLU A 142 16.38 -6.28 -5.77
CA GLU A 142 17.76 -6.59 -6.10
C GLU A 142 18.17 -8.00 -5.61
N ILE A 143 17.62 -8.42 -4.48
CA ILE A 143 17.95 -9.73 -3.87
C ILE A 143 16.73 -10.66 -3.75
N ASN A 144 15.51 -10.12 -3.70
CA ASN A 144 14.28 -10.89 -3.40
C ASN A 144 13.29 -10.98 -4.58
N ARG A 145 13.67 -10.61 -5.79
CA ARG A 145 12.77 -10.54 -6.97
C ARG A 145 11.88 -11.77 -7.15
N GLN A 146 12.44 -12.98 -7.03
CA GLN A 146 11.67 -14.21 -7.22
C GLN A 146 10.65 -14.45 -6.10
N HIS A 147 10.99 -14.11 -4.85
CA HIS A 147 10.08 -14.23 -3.73
C HIS A 147 8.93 -13.20 -3.84
N ILE A 148 9.25 -11.96 -4.26
CA ILE A 148 8.26 -10.90 -4.46
C ILE A 148 7.21 -11.29 -5.53
N LYS A 149 7.63 -11.97 -6.61
CA LYS A 149 6.69 -12.43 -7.65
C LYS A 149 5.66 -13.43 -7.15
N ASN A 150 5.98 -14.16 -6.08
CA ASN A 150 5.14 -15.22 -5.52
C ASN A 150 4.42 -14.78 -4.24
N ALA A 151 4.59 -13.53 -3.80
CA ALA A 151 3.95 -12.95 -2.64
C ALA A 151 2.48 -12.58 -2.88
#